data_0fd7aa16ee94500e97040ea8bb4f7d9c
#
_entry.id   0fd7aa16ee94500e97040ea8bb4f7d9c
#
_cell.length_a   1.000
_cell.length_b   1.000
_cell.length_c   1.000
_cell.angle_alpha   90.00
_cell.angle_beta   90.00
_cell.angle_gamma   90.00
#
_symmetry.space_group_name_H-M   'P 1'
#
loop_
_entity.id
_entity.type
_entity.pdbx_description
1 polymer ?
#
loop_
_entity_poly.entity_id
_entity_poly.type
_entity_poly.pdbx_seq_one_letter_code
_entity_poly.pdbx_strand_id
1 'polypeptide(L)'
;RLPDLGGDERAAVLLVDPHTFPLAGFLPHTGALPVVGGLASARGGPGSNRLFLDGEVHAHGAVGLLVGGDIAVGTAVSQGCRPTGPPMTVTRAERNVLYELAGAPALVRLAEVVSAHPLARRRATARGLHLGVVVDEYVDEHPRDDFLVRGILDADEATGALVVGDVVEVGRTVRFQLRDAGTVAEDLALLLNPGEPRRRGALLFSCAERRALLGSPDRDVRAARDRLGGAAVAGLVVAGGIGPIGGRNHVHGFTAAVLAFG
;
A
#
# COMPACT_ATOMS: atom_id res chain seq x y z
N ARG A 1 14.29 16.82 -0.10
CA ARG A 1 15.49 15.97 -0.12
C ARG A 1 15.67 15.40 1.28
N LEU A 2 16.01 14.13 1.41
CA LEU A 2 16.48 13.56 2.67
C LEU A 2 17.76 14.31 3.08
N PRO A 3 18.04 14.47 4.39
CA PRO A 3 19.35 14.94 4.85
C PRO A 3 20.44 14.01 4.31
N ASP A 4 21.68 14.48 4.31
CA ASP A 4 22.80 13.65 3.93
C ASP A 4 22.89 12.44 4.87
N LEU A 5 22.78 11.23 4.30
CA LEU A 5 22.77 9.99 5.04
C LEU A 5 24.20 9.60 5.42
N GLY A 6 24.41 9.24 6.68
CA GLY A 6 25.73 8.82 7.20
C GLY A 6 26.15 7.42 6.77
N GLY A 7 25.22 6.64 6.20
CA GLY A 7 25.48 5.30 5.65
C GLY A 7 25.13 4.14 6.60
N ASP A 8 24.72 4.42 7.83
CA ASP A 8 24.25 3.42 8.79
C ASP A 8 22.73 3.44 9.04
N GLU A 9 22.01 4.25 8.27
CA GLU A 9 20.56 4.29 8.31
C GLU A 9 19.95 3.00 7.78
N ARG A 10 18.99 2.49 8.54
CA ARG A 10 18.29 1.22 8.26
C ARG A 10 16.89 1.44 7.73
N ALA A 11 16.24 2.52 8.17
CA ALA A 11 14.90 2.90 7.72
C ALA A 11 14.62 4.38 8.03
N ALA A 12 13.55 4.91 7.45
CA ALA A 12 13.00 6.21 7.84
C ALA A 12 11.51 6.07 8.19
N VAL A 13 11.06 6.84 9.16
CA VAL A 13 9.64 7.08 9.43
C VAL A 13 9.28 8.44 8.86
N LEU A 14 8.18 8.54 8.10
CA LEU A 14 7.76 9.77 7.46
C LEU A 14 6.27 10.05 7.71
N LEU A 15 5.96 11.21 8.29
CA LEU A 15 4.60 11.72 8.47
C LEU A 15 4.42 12.96 7.61
N VAL A 16 3.38 12.97 6.80
CA VAL A 16 3.23 13.93 5.69
C VAL A 16 1.88 14.62 5.75
N ASP A 17 1.87 15.93 5.55
CA ASP A 17 0.64 16.62 5.17
C ASP A 17 0.39 16.43 3.67
N PRO A 18 -0.69 15.70 3.27
CA PRO A 18 -0.93 15.35 1.87
C PRO A 18 -1.26 16.55 0.97
N HIS A 19 -1.62 17.68 1.57
CA HIS A 19 -2.02 18.87 0.84
C HIS A 19 -0.86 19.78 0.45
N THR A 20 0.25 19.68 1.18
CA THR A 20 1.34 20.67 1.06
C THR A 20 2.71 20.05 0.76
N PHE A 21 2.85 18.72 0.86
CA PHE A 21 4.11 18.05 0.56
C PHE A 21 4.01 17.21 -0.73
N PRO A 22 4.90 17.42 -1.71
CA PRO A 22 4.87 16.70 -2.99
C PRO A 22 5.46 15.29 -2.87
N LEU A 23 4.77 14.42 -2.14
CA LEU A 23 5.26 13.10 -1.74
C LEU A 23 5.60 12.20 -2.94
N ALA A 24 4.79 12.21 -4.01
CA ALA A 24 5.04 11.43 -5.21
C ALA A 24 6.37 11.79 -5.90
N GLY A 25 6.73 13.08 -5.89
CA GLY A 25 8.02 13.55 -6.39
C GLY A 25 9.18 13.31 -5.43
N PHE A 26 8.90 13.13 -4.13
CA PHE A 26 9.93 12.91 -3.11
C PHE A 26 10.37 11.44 -3.01
N LEU A 27 9.45 10.49 -3.02
CA LEU A 27 9.74 9.06 -2.78
C LEU A 27 10.78 8.46 -3.74
N PRO A 28 10.82 8.80 -5.04
CA PRO A 28 11.88 8.28 -5.92
C PRO A 28 13.30 8.68 -5.50
N HIS A 29 13.45 9.75 -4.73
CA HIS A 29 14.76 10.23 -4.26
C HIS A 29 15.20 9.60 -2.93
N THR A 30 14.43 8.68 -2.37
CA THR A 30 14.79 7.96 -1.14
C THR A 30 15.72 6.77 -1.38
N GLY A 31 15.97 6.42 -2.65
CA GLY A 31 16.83 5.31 -3.02
C GLY A 31 16.32 3.97 -2.46
N ALA A 32 17.23 3.16 -1.96
CA ALA A 32 16.93 1.87 -1.34
C ALA A 32 16.58 1.96 0.15
N LEU A 33 16.62 3.16 0.77
CA LEU A 33 16.24 3.31 2.18
C LEU A 33 14.74 3.05 2.36
N PRO A 34 14.33 2.05 3.14
CA PRO A 34 12.93 1.82 3.42
C PRO A 34 12.31 3.00 4.16
N VAL A 35 11.24 3.55 3.61
CA VAL A 35 10.47 4.63 4.26
C VAL A 35 9.11 4.09 4.64
N VAL A 36 8.77 4.12 5.92
CA VAL A 36 7.48 3.66 6.46
C VAL A 36 6.79 4.83 7.15
N GLY A 37 5.48 4.96 6.99
CA GLY A 37 4.77 6.08 7.61
C GLY A 37 3.39 6.28 7.02
N GLY A 38 2.96 7.54 6.96
CA GLY A 38 1.64 7.82 6.43
C GLY A 38 1.29 9.29 6.27
N LEU A 39 0.18 9.47 5.57
CA LEU A 39 -0.44 10.77 5.35
C LEU A 39 -1.29 11.15 6.56
N ALA A 40 -1.12 12.35 7.06
CA ALA A 40 -1.93 12.90 8.13
C ALA A 40 -3.42 12.92 7.73
N SER A 41 -4.29 12.58 8.68
CA SER A 41 -5.68 12.19 8.41
C SER A 41 -6.72 13.18 8.96
N ALA A 42 -6.35 14.42 9.25
CA ALA A 42 -7.33 15.43 9.66
C ALA A 42 -8.34 15.68 8.53
N ARG A 43 -9.60 15.83 8.93
CA ARG A 43 -10.68 16.19 8.00
C ARG A 43 -10.60 17.69 7.70
N GLY A 44 -10.23 18.02 6.48
CA GLY A 44 -10.13 19.43 6.03
C GLY A 44 -9.16 19.56 4.86
N GLY A 45 -8.97 20.80 4.42
CA GLY A 45 -8.02 21.15 3.37
C GLY A 45 -6.62 21.47 3.92
N PRO A 46 -5.79 22.16 3.13
CA PRO A 46 -4.48 22.64 3.57
C PRO A 46 -4.54 23.37 4.90
N GLY A 47 -3.59 23.10 5.80
CA GLY A 47 -3.53 23.72 7.13
C GLY A 47 -4.42 23.06 8.21
N SER A 48 -5.15 21.97 7.90
CA SER A 48 -5.94 21.23 8.89
C SER A 48 -5.12 20.22 9.69
N ASN A 49 -4.01 19.74 9.13
CA ASN A 49 -3.12 18.81 9.80
C ASN A 49 -2.15 19.53 10.74
N ARG A 50 -1.62 18.79 11.71
CA ARG A 50 -0.54 19.23 12.60
C ARG A 50 0.53 18.17 12.64
N LEU A 51 1.77 18.56 12.38
CA LEU A 51 2.96 17.77 12.48
C LEU A 51 3.81 18.32 13.63
N PHE A 52 4.47 17.46 14.37
CA PHE A 52 5.22 17.83 15.56
C PHE A 52 6.67 17.42 15.37
N LEU A 53 7.59 18.37 15.60
CA LEU A 53 9.03 18.12 15.50
C LEU A 53 9.74 19.04 16.51
N ASP A 54 10.58 18.48 17.37
CA ASP A 54 11.44 19.19 18.33
C ASP A 54 10.69 20.23 19.21
N GLY A 55 9.45 19.88 19.58
CA GLY A 55 8.60 20.77 20.39
C GLY A 55 7.84 21.84 19.60
N GLU A 56 8.06 21.92 18.30
CA GLU A 56 7.35 22.84 17.40
C GLU A 56 6.16 22.16 16.72
N VAL A 57 5.17 22.96 16.31
CA VAL A 57 3.96 22.53 15.61
C VAL A 57 3.95 23.09 14.20
N HIS A 58 3.93 22.21 13.20
CA HIS A 58 3.92 22.58 11.79
C HIS A 58 2.55 22.27 11.16
N ALA A 59 2.03 23.18 10.35
CA ALA A 59 0.75 23.02 9.64
C ALA A 59 0.92 22.59 8.18
N HIS A 60 2.14 22.32 7.74
CA HIS A 60 2.47 21.97 6.35
C HIS A 60 3.76 21.14 6.27
N GLY A 61 4.00 20.52 5.13
CA GLY A 61 5.23 19.80 4.85
C GLY A 61 5.23 18.36 5.31
N ALA A 62 6.37 17.87 5.75
CA ALA A 62 6.58 16.55 6.29
C ALA A 62 7.56 16.57 7.45
N VAL A 63 7.40 15.67 8.40
CA VAL A 63 8.38 15.40 9.46
C VAL A 63 8.84 13.96 9.36
N GLY A 64 10.11 13.70 9.69
CA GLY A 64 10.68 12.37 9.57
C GLY A 64 11.65 12.05 10.69
N LEU A 65 11.86 10.75 10.91
CA LEU A 65 12.84 10.18 11.82
C LEU A 65 13.67 9.17 11.05
N LEU A 66 14.99 9.31 11.07
CA LEU A 66 15.92 8.30 10.59
C LEU A 66 16.18 7.28 11.70
N VAL A 67 16.14 6.02 11.35
CA VAL A 67 16.46 4.90 12.23
C VAL A 67 17.75 4.28 11.72
N GLY A 68 18.77 4.25 12.55
CA GLY A 68 20.10 3.75 12.18
C GLY A 68 20.83 3.08 13.33
N GLY A 69 22.08 2.70 13.10
CA GLY A 69 22.91 2.01 14.06
C GLY A 69 22.72 0.49 14.07
N ASP A 70 23.12 -0.16 15.16
CA ASP A 70 23.08 -1.62 15.34
C ASP A 70 21.68 -2.08 15.78
N ILE A 71 20.70 -1.85 14.92
CA ILE A 71 19.31 -2.29 15.11
C ILE A 71 18.81 -3.04 13.88
N ALA A 72 18.28 -4.23 14.09
CA ALA A 72 17.59 -4.95 13.02
C ALA A 72 16.21 -4.33 12.77
N VAL A 73 15.93 -3.97 11.52
CA VAL A 73 14.61 -3.50 11.11
C VAL A 73 13.99 -4.43 10.09
N GLY A 74 12.67 -4.52 10.10
CA GLY A 74 11.91 -5.21 9.08
C GLY A 74 10.69 -4.37 8.71
N THR A 75 10.32 -4.40 7.44
CA THR A 75 9.15 -3.67 6.94
C THR A 75 8.12 -4.63 6.34
N ALA A 76 6.85 -4.30 6.51
CA ALA A 76 5.76 -5.01 5.85
C ALA A 76 4.67 -4.01 5.42
N VAL A 77 4.13 -4.20 4.22
CA VAL A 77 3.03 -3.39 3.69
C VAL A 77 1.88 -4.30 3.30
N SER A 78 0.89 -4.41 4.19
CA SER A 78 -0.32 -5.17 3.91
C SER A 78 -1.30 -4.33 3.09
N GLN A 79 -1.50 -4.70 1.84
CA GLN A 79 -2.47 -4.06 0.95
C GLN A 79 -3.87 -4.67 1.08
N GLY A 80 -3.99 -5.77 1.83
CA GLY A 80 -5.25 -6.41 2.16
C GLY A 80 -5.97 -7.00 0.96
N CYS A 81 -5.25 -7.37 -0.08
CA CYS A 81 -5.78 -7.91 -1.31
C CYS A 81 -5.25 -9.32 -1.61
N ARG A 82 -6.00 -10.06 -2.40
CA ARG A 82 -5.62 -11.36 -2.93
C ARG A 82 -5.72 -11.35 -4.45
N PRO A 83 -4.65 -11.79 -5.16
CA PRO A 83 -4.70 -11.95 -6.61
C PRO A 83 -5.84 -12.87 -7.04
N THR A 84 -6.57 -12.49 -8.09
CA THR A 84 -7.65 -13.29 -8.67
C THR A 84 -7.58 -13.28 -10.20
N GLY A 85 -7.91 -14.37 -10.84
CA GLY A 85 -7.71 -14.56 -12.28
C GLY A 85 -6.23 -14.63 -12.69
N PRO A 86 -5.94 -14.76 -13.99
CA PRO A 86 -4.58 -14.79 -14.52
C PRO A 86 -3.93 -13.41 -14.54
N PRO A 87 -2.58 -13.31 -14.55
CA PRO A 87 -1.89 -12.10 -14.95
C PRO A 87 -2.16 -11.78 -16.41
N MET A 88 -2.19 -10.50 -16.77
CA MET A 88 -2.47 -10.00 -18.12
C MET A 88 -1.59 -8.80 -18.45
N THR A 89 -1.12 -8.73 -19.69
CA THR A 89 -0.38 -7.55 -20.16
C THR A 89 -1.35 -6.45 -20.57
N VAL A 90 -1.05 -5.22 -20.22
CA VAL A 90 -1.75 -4.02 -20.74
C VAL A 90 -1.38 -3.82 -22.19
N THR A 91 -2.34 -3.98 -23.11
CA THR A 91 -2.10 -3.85 -24.55
C THR A 91 -2.53 -2.51 -25.12
N ARG A 92 -3.45 -1.80 -24.42
CA ARG A 92 -3.82 -0.41 -24.77
C ARG A 92 -4.24 0.37 -23.53
N ALA A 93 -3.56 1.49 -23.29
CA ALA A 93 -3.87 2.40 -22.19
C ALA A 93 -3.55 3.84 -22.57
N GLU A 94 -4.22 4.79 -21.92
CA GLU A 94 -3.91 6.21 -21.95
C GLU A 94 -4.02 6.79 -20.56
N ARG A 95 -2.86 7.18 -19.99
CA ARG A 95 -2.76 7.63 -18.58
C ARG A 95 -3.29 6.58 -17.61
N ASN A 96 -4.40 6.87 -16.93
CA ASN A 96 -5.04 6.00 -15.96
C ASN A 96 -6.28 5.27 -16.52
N VAL A 97 -6.48 5.30 -17.83
CA VAL A 97 -7.57 4.60 -18.53
C VAL A 97 -7.01 3.37 -19.24
N LEU A 98 -7.46 2.20 -18.86
CA LEU A 98 -7.08 0.91 -19.45
C LEU A 98 -8.16 0.49 -20.44
N TYR A 99 -7.84 0.49 -21.73
CA TYR A 99 -8.75 0.07 -22.80
C TYR A 99 -8.70 -1.43 -23.04
N GLU A 100 -7.48 -2.02 -23.05
CA GLU A 100 -7.30 -3.43 -23.42
C GLU A 100 -6.29 -4.13 -22.49
N LEU A 101 -6.65 -5.35 -22.10
CA LEU A 101 -5.81 -6.29 -21.35
C LEU A 101 -5.73 -7.58 -22.14
N ALA A 102 -4.51 -8.06 -22.43
CA ALA A 102 -4.26 -9.25 -23.25
C ALA A 102 -5.09 -9.26 -24.55
N GLY A 103 -5.12 -8.12 -25.26
CA GLY A 103 -5.77 -7.97 -26.57
C GLY A 103 -7.32 -7.94 -26.56
N ALA A 104 -7.97 -7.82 -25.40
CA ALA A 104 -9.42 -7.70 -25.31
C ALA A 104 -9.82 -6.50 -24.41
N PRO A 105 -11.02 -5.94 -24.56
CA PRO A 105 -11.47 -4.83 -23.73
C PRO A 105 -11.32 -5.12 -22.23
N ALA A 106 -10.79 -4.17 -21.48
CA ALA A 106 -10.44 -4.35 -20.07
C ALA A 106 -11.67 -4.75 -19.21
N LEU A 107 -12.84 -4.17 -19.53
CA LEU A 107 -14.09 -4.51 -18.84
C LEU A 107 -14.55 -5.95 -19.14
N VAL A 108 -14.30 -6.46 -20.36
CA VAL A 108 -14.58 -7.87 -20.70
C VAL A 108 -13.71 -8.80 -19.87
N ARG A 109 -12.41 -8.51 -19.74
CA ARG A 109 -11.50 -9.28 -18.89
C ARG A 109 -11.90 -9.25 -17.42
N LEU A 110 -12.36 -8.12 -16.92
CA LEU A 110 -12.90 -8.02 -15.57
C LEU A 110 -14.15 -8.91 -15.41
N ALA A 111 -15.08 -8.87 -16.37
CA ALA A 111 -16.29 -9.67 -16.33
C ALA A 111 -16.00 -11.19 -16.37
N GLU A 112 -15.02 -11.64 -17.17
CA GLU A 112 -14.54 -13.02 -17.21
C GLU A 112 -14.03 -13.47 -15.83
N VAL A 113 -13.14 -12.68 -15.19
CA VAL A 113 -12.60 -12.99 -13.87
C VAL A 113 -13.69 -13.01 -12.80
N VAL A 114 -14.62 -12.06 -12.82
CA VAL A 114 -15.77 -12.03 -11.90
C VAL A 114 -16.67 -13.25 -12.08
N SER A 115 -16.93 -13.65 -13.32
CA SER A 115 -17.79 -14.79 -13.64
C SER A 115 -17.18 -16.13 -13.22
N ALA A 116 -15.86 -16.27 -13.39
CA ALA A 116 -15.11 -17.48 -13.03
C ALA A 116 -14.91 -17.67 -11.52
N HIS A 117 -15.04 -16.58 -10.72
CA HIS A 117 -14.74 -16.62 -9.30
C HIS A 117 -15.99 -16.40 -8.44
N PRO A 118 -16.50 -17.42 -7.70
CA PRO A 118 -17.71 -17.29 -6.88
C PRO A 118 -17.63 -16.17 -5.83
N LEU A 119 -16.45 -15.93 -5.27
CA LEU A 119 -16.21 -14.83 -4.30
C LEU A 119 -16.17 -13.46 -4.99
N ALA A 120 -15.59 -13.35 -6.19
CA ALA A 120 -15.62 -12.15 -6.99
C ALA A 120 -17.04 -11.77 -7.38
N ARG A 121 -17.86 -12.76 -7.75
CA ARG A 121 -19.28 -12.59 -8.09
C ARG A 121 -20.13 -12.04 -6.94
N ARG A 122 -19.88 -12.52 -5.71
CA ARG A 122 -20.56 -12.00 -4.51
C ARG A 122 -20.10 -10.61 -4.09
N ARG A 123 -18.95 -10.16 -4.56
CA ARG A 123 -18.24 -8.95 -4.12
C ARG A 123 -17.88 -8.01 -5.28
N ALA A 124 -18.48 -8.21 -6.44
CA ALA A 124 -18.37 -7.35 -7.63
C ALA A 124 -18.95 -5.93 -7.42
N THR A 125 -18.89 -5.44 -6.20
CA THR A 125 -19.09 -4.01 -5.92
C THR A 125 -17.78 -3.29 -6.22
N ALA A 126 -17.86 -2.09 -6.72
CA ALA A 126 -16.73 -1.22 -7.04
C ALA A 126 -15.66 -1.08 -5.93
N ARG A 127 -16.00 -1.46 -4.70
CA ARG A 127 -15.11 -1.40 -3.53
C ARG A 127 -14.35 -2.70 -3.24
N GLY A 128 -14.71 -3.84 -3.85
CA GLY A 128 -14.09 -5.15 -3.59
C GLY A 128 -13.08 -5.57 -4.65
N LEU A 129 -13.14 -5.00 -5.84
CA LEU A 129 -12.24 -5.31 -6.96
C LEU A 129 -11.22 -4.19 -7.15
N HIS A 130 -9.99 -4.60 -7.36
CA HIS A 130 -8.84 -3.71 -7.53
C HIS A 130 -7.97 -4.25 -8.66
N LEU A 131 -7.01 -3.45 -9.11
CA LEU A 131 -5.99 -3.84 -10.05
C LEU A 131 -4.63 -3.87 -9.32
N GLY A 132 -3.91 -4.97 -9.40
CA GLY A 132 -2.51 -5.07 -9.01
C GLY A 132 -1.64 -4.85 -10.22
N VAL A 133 -0.71 -3.91 -10.15
CA VAL A 133 0.34 -3.70 -11.15
C VAL A 133 1.59 -4.38 -10.64
N VAL A 134 2.20 -5.27 -11.41
CA VAL A 134 3.44 -5.96 -11.06
C VAL A 134 4.56 -4.94 -10.87
N VAL A 135 5.32 -5.09 -9.79
CA VAL A 135 6.45 -4.19 -9.50
C VAL A 135 7.72 -4.66 -10.19
N ASP A 136 8.01 -5.96 -10.15
CA ASP A 136 9.15 -6.56 -10.83
C ASP A 136 8.68 -7.43 -12.02
N GLU A 137 8.89 -6.94 -13.25
CA GLU A 137 8.51 -7.62 -14.49
C GLU A 137 9.51 -8.72 -14.90
N TYR A 138 10.61 -8.89 -14.16
CA TYR A 138 11.68 -9.83 -14.52
C TYR A 138 11.58 -11.18 -13.79
N VAL A 139 10.55 -11.36 -12.98
CA VAL A 139 10.28 -12.64 -12.29
C VAL A 139 9.17 -13.40 -12.98
N ASP A 140 9.30 -14.72 -13.10
CA ASP A 140 8.32 -15.58 -13.77
C ASP A 140 7.03 -15.77 -12.95
N GLU A 141 7.16 -15.76 -11.62
CA GLU A 141 6.04 -15.87 -10.70
C GLU A 141 5.92 -14.59 -9.86
N HIS A 142 4.71 -14.05 -9.79
CA HIS A 142 4.41 -12.85 -9.02
C HIS A 142 3.73 -13.23 -7.70
N PRO A 143 4.47 -13.28 -6.58
CA PRO A 143 3.89 -13.52 -5.27
C PRO A 143 2.92 -12.40 -4.88
N ARG A 144 2.20 -12.59 -3.79
CA ARG A 144 1.12 -11.69 -3.34
C ARG A 144 1.61 -10.26 -3.08
N ASP A 145 2.83 -10.11 -2.61
CA ASP A 145 3.48 -8.87 -2.24
C ASP A 145 4.23 -8.17 -3.39
N ASP A 146 4.23 -8.76 -4.60
CA ASP A 146 4.85 -8.18 -5.79
C ASP A 146 3.91 -7.23 -6.58
N PHE A 147 2.74 -6.94 -6.05
CA PHE A 147 1.78 -6.08 -6.72
C PHE A 147 1.60 -4.74 -6.01
N LEU A 148 1.59 -3.67 -6.79
CA LEU A 148 1.13 -2.37 -6.34
C LEU A 148 -0.37 -2.28 -6.61
N VAL A 149 -1.17 -2.36 -5.56
CA VAL A 149 -2.64 -2.43 -5.69
C VAL A 149 -3.24 -1.04 -5.84
N ARG A 150 -4.08 -0.87 -6.85
CA ARG A 150 -4.79 0.36 -7.20
C ARG A 150 -6.29 0.12 -7.29
N GLY A 151 -7.07 1.11 -6.85
CA GLY A 151 -8.52 1.06 -6.99
C GLY A 151 -8.96 1.09 -8.45
N ILE A 152 -9.98 0.33 -8.80
CA ILE A 152 -10.77 0.55 -10.01
C ILE A 152 -11.77 1.63 -9.65
N LEU A 153 -11.65 2.80 -10.28
CA LEU A 153 -12.41 4.01 -9.94
C LEU A 153 -13.73 4.08 -10.71
N ASP A 154 -13.70 3.63 -11.98
CA ASP A 154 -14.83 3.68 -12.88
C ASP A 154 -14.70 2.64 -13.99
N ALA A 155 -15.80 2.36 -14.69
CA ALA A 155 -15.88 1.49 -15.84
C ALA A 155 -16.76 2.11 -16.92
N ASP A 156 -16.23 2.28 -18.12
CA ASP A 156 -16.96 2.81 -19.28
C ASP A 156 -17.48 1.66 -20.14
N GLU A 157 -18.77 1.41 -20.10
CA GLU A 157 -19.42 0.35 -20.89
C GLU A 157 -19.38 0.63 -22.40
N ALA A 158 -19.35 1.89 -22.81
CA ALA A 158 -19.35 2.25 -24.24
C ALA A 158 -18.01 1.93 -24.92
N THR A 159 -16.92 2.15 -24.22
CA THR A 159 -15.55 1.86 -24.73
C THR A 159 -15.00 0.53 -24.21
N GLY A 160 -15.60 -0.09 -23.20
CA GLY A 160 -15.07 -1.26 -22.51
C GLY A 160 -13.83 -0.97 -21.66
N ALA A 161 -13.60 0.28 -21.30
CA ALA A 161 -12.43 0.72 -20.57
C ALA A 161 -12.64 0.67 -19.04
N LEU A 162 -11.54 0.56 -18.30
CA LEU A 162 -11.49 0.72 -16.84
C LEU A 162 -10.65 1.96 -16.48
N VAL A 163 -11.14 2.78 -15.55
CA VAL A 163 -10.39 3.88 -14.96
C VAL A 163 -9.78 3.40 -13.65
N VAL A 164 -8.47 3.55 -13.50
CA VAL A 164 -7.74 3.08 -12.31
C VAL A 164 -7.09 4.24 -11.56
N GLY A 165 -6.73 4.00 -10.30
CA GLY A 165 -6.20 5.04 -9.40
C GLY A 165 -4.71 5.38 -9.63
N ASP A 166 -4.12 5.01 -10.77
CA ASP A 166 -2.73 5.32 -11.10
C ASP A 166 -2.55 5.32 -12.64
N VAL A 167 -1.43 5.87 -13.10
CA VAL A 167 -1.02 5.74 -14.52
C VAL A 167 -0.42 4.36 -14.72
N VAL A 168 -0.93 3.62 -15.71
CA VAL A 168 -0.43 2.28 -16.06
C VAL A 168 -0.04 2.26 -17.54
N GLU A 169 1.23 1.99 -17.80
CA GLU A 169 1.79 1.99 -19.15
C GLU A 169 1.47 0.71 -19.90
N VAL A 170 1.42 0.81 -21.22
CA VAL A 170 1.35 -0.36 -22.12
C VAL A 170 2.59 -1.23 -21.93
N GLY A 171 2.39 -2.54 -21.92
CA GLY A 171 3.44 -3.53 -21.67
C GLY A 171 3.55 -3.97 -20.22
N ARG A 172 2.95 -3.25 -19.26
CA ARG A 172 2.95 -3.66 -17.84
C ARG A 172 2.07 -4.88 -17.62
N THR A 173 2.53 -5.74 -16.74
CA THR A 173 1.75 -6.89 -16.24
C THR A 173 0.84 -6.45 -15.11
N VAL A 174 -0.44 -6.80 -15.23
CA VAL A 174 -1.46 -6.51 -14.22
C VAL A 174 -2.23 -7.76 -13.85
N ARG A 175 -2.81 -7.78 -12.65
CA ARG A 175 -3.69 -8.85 -12.20
C ARG A 175 -4.81 -8.28 -11.35
N PHE A 176 -6.03 -8.73 -11.56
CA PHE A 176 -7.13 -8.31 -10.70
C PHE A 176 -6.94 -8.81 -9.27
N GLN A 177 -7.39 -8.01 -8.33
CA GLN A 177 -7.21 -8.23 -6.90
C GLN A 177 -8.57 -8.18 -6.20
N LEU A 178 -8.77 -9.07 -5.24
CA LEU A 178 -9.98 -9.11 -4.43
C LEU A 178 -9.69 -8.65 -3.00
N ARG A 179 -10.51 -7.75 -2.48
CA ARG A 179 -10.43 -7.25 -1.12
C ARG A 179 -11.71 -7.55 -0.35
N ASP A 180 -11.56 -8.09 0.83
CA ASP A 180 -12.63 -8.28 1.82
C ASP A 180 -12.04 -8.32 3.24
N ALA A 181 -12.90 -8.29 4.26
CA ALA A 181 -12.44 -8.29 5.65
C ALA A 181 -11.59 -9.51 6.03
N GLY A 182 -11.84 -10.67 5.41
CA GLY A 182 -11.03 -11.88 5.60
C GLY A 182 -9.65 -11.72 4.98
N THR A 183 -9.58 -11.35 3.70
CA THR A 183 -8.31 -11.14 2.99
C THR A 183 -7.46 -10.06 3.65
N VAL A 184 -8.07 -8.98 4.15
CA VAL A 184 -7.37 -7.91 4.86
C VAL A 184 -6.72 -8.42 6.14
N ALA A 185 -7.43 -9.23 6.93
CA ALA A 185 -6.90 -9.80 8.17
C ALA A 185 -5.79 -10.83 7.93
N GLU A 186 -5.99 -11.71 6.94
CA GLU A 186 -5.01 -12.74 6.56
C GLU A 186 -3.72 -12.13 6.01
N ASP A 187 -3.83 -11.11 5.17
CA ASP A 187 -2.70 -10.51 4.47
C ASP A 187 -1.66 -9.94 5.44
N LEU A 188 -2.10 -9.14 6.43
CA LEU A 188 -1.19 -8.63 7.45
C LEU A 188 -0.55 -9.77 8.26
N ALA A 189 -1.31 -10.79 8.59
CA ALA A 189 -0.82 -11.92 9.37
C ALA A 189 0.21 -12.76 8.59
N LEU A 190 0.09 -12.88 7.27
CA LEU A 190 1.04 -13.60 6.43
C LEU A 190 2.35 -12.82 6.24
N LEU A 191 2.27 -11.50 6.08
CA LEU A 191 3.43 -10.63 5.87
C LEU A 191 4.28 -10.45 7.13
N LEU A 192 3.68 -10.55 8.31
CA LEU A 192 4.39 -10.51 9.58
C LEU A 192 4.82 -11.92 9.99
N ASN A 193 5.99 -12.34 9.48
CA ASN A 193 6.51 -13.68 9.75
C ASN A 193 7.03 -13.83 11.18
N PRO A 194 6.56 -14.80 11.98
CA PRO A 194 7.06 -15.05 13.33
C PRO A 194 8.44 -15.73 13.39
N GLY A 195 9.00 -16.17 12.23
CA GLY A 195 10.29 -16.88 12.16
C GLY A 195 11.54 -16.00 12.12
N GLU A 196 11.39 -14.69 12.03
CA GLU A 196 12.48 -13.71 12.06
C GLU A 196 12.99 -13.45 13.49
N PRO A 197 14.19 -12.82 13.67
CA PRO A 197 14.68 -12.52 15.00
C PRO A 197 13.61 -11.82 15.83
N ARG A 198 13.52 -12.20 17.10
CA ARG A 198 12.48 -11.73 18.04
C ARG A 198 12.35 -10.21 18.01
N ARG A 199 11.22 -9.72 17.52
CA ARG A 199 10.96 -8.28 17.47
C ARG A 199 10.63 -7.73 18.86
N ARG A 200 11.21 -6.59 19.19
CA ARG A 200 11.01 -5.92 20.50
C ARG A 200 9.90 -4.89 20.44
N GLY A 201 9.66 -4.31 19.25
CA GLY A 201 8.65 -3.31 19.05
C GLY A 201 8.30 -3.13 17.57
N ALA A 202 7.20 -2.43 17.30
CA ALA A 202 6.83 -2.05 15.96
C ALA A 202 6.07 -0.72 15.91
N LEU A 203 6.20 -0.01 14.81
CA LEU A 203 5.33 1.09 14.43
C LEU A 203 4.36 0.60 13.35
N LEU A 204 3.07 0.91 13.53
CA LEU A 204 1.98 0.53 12.64
C LEU A 204 1.23 1.76 12.15
N PHE A 205 1.16 1.93 10.84
CA PHE A 205 0.41 3.00 10.17
C PHE A 205 -0.76 2.37 9.41
N SER A 206 -1.96 2.42 10.01
CA SER A 206 -3.15 1.78 9.44
C SER A 206 -4.08 2.81 8.79
N CYS A 207 -4.45 2.60 7.52
CA CYS A 207 -5.35 3.48 6.81
C CYS A 207 -6.75 3.48 7.43
N ALA A 208 -7.37 4.66 7.51
CA ALA A 208 -8.71 4.83 8.07
C ALA A 208 -9.77 3.99 7.36
N GLU A 209 -9.70 3.88 6.02
CA GLU A 209 -10.62 3.08 5.22
C GLU A 209 -10.47 1.58 5.48
N ARG A 210 -9.24 1.11 5.69
CA ARG A 210 -8.96 -0.28 6.08
C ARG A 210 -9.60 -0.62 7.42
N ARG A 211 -9.47 0.27 8.40
CA ARG A 211 -10.09 0.10 9.71
C ARG A 211 -11.61 0.04 9.65
N ALA A 212 -12.21 0.87 8.79
CA ALA A 212 -13.66 0.86 8.58
C ALA A 212 -14.14 -0.49 8.01
N LEU A 213 -13.39 -1.10 7.08
CA LEU A 213 -13.72 -2.42 6.55
C LEU A 213 -13.57 -3.53 7.58
N LEU A 214 -12.58 -3.46 8.43
CA LEU A 214 -12.34 -4.46 9.48
C LEU A 214 -13.38 -4.41 10.61
N GLY A 215 -14.13 -3.33 10.74
CA GLY A 215 -15.19 -3.16 11.75
C GLY A 215 -14.69 -3.07 13.19
N SER A 216 -13.36 -3.05 13.40
CA SER A 216 -12.75 -2.92 14.72
C SER A 216 -11.48 -2.08 14.63
N PRO A 217 -11.31 -1.08 15.51
CA PRO A 217 -10.15 -0.20 15.49
C PRO A 217 -8.83 -0.91 15.83
N ASP A 218 -8.88 -2.03 16.57
CA ASP A 218 -7.71 -2.68 17.14
C ASP A 218 -7.24 -3.92 16.36
N ARG A 219 -7.91 -4.28 15.27
CA ARG A 219 -7.69 -5.56 14.62
C ARG A 219 -6.29 -5.68 14.04
N ASP A 220 -5.81 -4.64 13.36
CA ASP A 220 -4.44 -4.59 12.83
C ASP A 220 -3.40 -4.60 13.96
N VAL A 221 -3.65 -3.86 15.05
CA VAL A 221 -2.74 -3.82 16.22
C VAL A 221 -2.64 -5.19 16.89
N ARG A 222 -3.76 -5.87 17.08
CA ARG A 222 -3.78 -7.23 17.66
C ARG A 222 -3.05 -8.21 16.76
N ALA A 223 -3.36 -8.21 15.45
CA ALA A 223 -2.69 -9.07 14.48
C ALA A 223 -1.17 -8.85 14.47
N ALA A 224 -0.72 -7.60 14.46
CA ALA A 224 0.70 -7.27 14.52
C ALA A 224 1.34 -7.75 15.84
N ARG A 225 0.70 -7.51 16.96
CA ARG A 225 1.18 -7.94 18.28
C ARG A 225 1.33 -9.44 18.40
N ASP A 226 0.31 -10.19 17.95
CA ASP A 226 0.30 -11.66 17.99
C ASP A 226 1.40 -12.24 17.11
N ARG A 227 1.56 -11.71 15.90
CA ARG A 227 2.56 -12.18 14.94
C ARG A 227 3.99 -11.80 15.30
N LEU A 228 4.19 -10.68 15.98
CA LEU A 228 5.50 -10.22 16.45
C LEU A 228 5.85 -10.75 17.87
N GLY A 229 5.19 -11.82 18.33
CA GLY A 229 5.50 -12.50 19.59
C GLY A 229 5.19 -11.66 20.83
N GLY A 230 4.16 -10.84 20.80
CA GLY A 230 3.75 -9.96 21.89
C GLY A 230 4.54 -8.66 22.00
N ALA A 231 5.28 -8.27 20.95
CA ALA A 231 6.03 -7.02 20.89
C ALA A 231 5.12 -5.80 21.16
N ALA A 232 5.70 -4.73 21.70
CA ALA A 232 5.00 -3.47 21.85
C ALA A 232 4.70 -2.87 20.46
N VAL A 233 3.45 -2.48 20.22
CA VAL A 233 3.03 -1.86 18.96
C VAL A 233 2.47 -0.47 19.25
N ALA A 234 3.05 0.54 18.63
CA ALA A 234 2.56 1.91 18.62
C ALA A 234 2.27 2.34 17.18
N GLY A 235 1.56 3.43 16.97
CA GLY A 235 1.34 3.93 15.61
C GLY A 235 0.18 4.89 15.49
N LEU A 236 -0.23 5.11 14.24
CA LEU A 236 -1.24 6.11 13.88
C LEU A 236 -2.25 5.55 12.89
N VAL A 237 -3.44 6.16 12.93
CA VAL A 237 -4.40 6.05 11.84
C VAL A 237 -4.07 7.13 10.81
N VAL A 238 -3.92 6.71 9.55
CA VAL A 238 -3.43 7.57 8.46
C VAL A 238 -4.46 7.63 7.33
N ALA A 239 -4.44 8.71 6.52
CA ALA A 239 -5.28 8.83 5.33
C ALA A 239 -4.78 7.92 4.19
N GLY A 240 -3.48 7.61 4.16
CA GLY A 240 -2.82 6.68 3.27
C GLY A 240 -1.50 6.25 3.87
N GLY A 241 -1.07 5.03 3.61
CA GLY A 241 0.20 4.50 4.09
C GLY A 241 1.38 4.89 3.18
N ILE A 242 2.57 4.88 3.75
CA ILE A 242 3.84 4.94 3.02
C ILE A 242 4.60 3.68 3.36
N GLY A 243 5.15 2.99 2.37
CA GLY A 243 5.94 1.80 2.60
C GLY A 243 6.57 1.21 1.34
N PRO A 244 7.57 0.33 1.49
CA PRO A 244 8.25 -0.29 0.38
C PRO A 244 7.47 -1.49 -0.19
N ILE A 245 7.41 -1.57 -1.52
CA ILE A 245 7.02 -2.74 -2.29
C ILE A 245 8.08 -2.92 -3.38
N GLY A 246 8.58 -4.14 -3.59
CA GLY A 246 9.62 -4.42 -4.58
C GLY A 246 10.89 -3.57 -4.38
N GLY A 247 11.27 -3.27 -3.14
CA GLY A 247 12.45 -2.45 -2.82
C GLY A 247 12.31 -0.96 -3.12
N ARG A 248 11.12 -0.47 -3.47
CA ARG A 248 10.84 0.95 -3.74
C ARG A 248 9.71 1.45 -2.84
N ASN A 249 9.82 2.70 -2.39
CA ASN A 249 8.84 3.33 -1.53
C ASN A 249 7.65 3.88 -2.34
N HIS A 250 6.43 3.58 -1.89
CA HIS A 250 5.20 3.98 -2.54
C HIS A 250 4.21 4.58 -1.56
N VAL A 251 3.26 5.35 -2.11
CA VAL A 251 2.03 5.74 -1.41
C VAL A 251 0.97 4.68 -1.66
N HIS A 252 0.28 4.30 -0.61
CA HIS A 252 -0.73 3.26 -0.65
C HIS A 252 -2.03 3.75 -0.04
N GLY A 253 -3.15 3.52 -0.72
CA GLY A 253 -4.47 3.56 -0.11
C GLY A 253 -4.81 2.23 0.55
N PHE A 254 -5.60 2.25 1.62
CA PHE A 254 -6.18 1.05 2.22
C PHE A 254 -5.17 0.05 2.83
N THR A 255 -4.02 0.49 3.27
CA THR A 255 -2.92 -0.37 3.76
C THR A 255 -2.72 -0.32 5.26
N ALA A 256 -1.98 -1.32 5.75
CA ALA A 256 -1.27 -1.28 7.02
C ALA A 256 0.23 -1.39 6.71
N ALA A 257 0.99 -0.33 6.99
CA ALA A 257 2.44 -0.30 6.87
C ALA A 257 3.07 -0.49 8.25
N VAL A 258 4.03 -1.40 8.35
CA VAL A 258 4.68 -1.78 9.61
C VAL A 258 6.19 -1.60 9.50
N LEU A 259 6.79 -1.00 10.51
CA LEU A 259 8.23 -0.99 10.75
C LEU A 259 8.48 -1.71 12.08
N ALA A 260 9.11 -2.87 12.04
CA ALA A 260 9.41 -3.68 13.20
C ALA A 260 10.89 -3.60 13.57
N PHE A 261 11.17 -3.60 14.88
CA PHE A 261 12.50 -3.46 15.47
C PHE A 261 12.90 -4.76 16.18
N GLY A 262 14.15 -5.22 15.97
CA GLY A 262 14.75 -6.41 16.57
C GLY A 262 15.78 -6.13 17.63
#